data_b1001cd733c1a476ea89452f42d4f11a
#
_entry.id   b1001cd733c1a476ea89452f42d4f11a
#
_cell.length_a   1.000
_cell.length_b   1.000
_cell.length_c   1.000
_cell.angle_alpha   90.00
_cell.angle_beta   90.00
_cell.angle_gamma   90.00
#
_symmetry.space_group_name_H-M   'P 1'
#
loop_
_entity.id
_entity.type
_entity.pdbx_description
1 polymer ?
#
loop_
_entity_poly.entity_id
_entity_poly.type
_entity_poly.pdbx_seq_one_letter_code
_entity_poly.pdbx_strand_id
1 'polypeptide(L)'
;METKTITIDSKTLAFYQNIVISLGFLIPFLISGPQLLTGTLVNCLLIAGTKFVDKKNHSLLAILPSIAAVLNGLVFGKFTIFLVYFLPFIWISNFVFIKSIIYLKEKFPLTLSVTLSVFLKSFILFLTALIYFKFSLVPEIFLTAMGVFQIVTGIMGGIIFFGINKIYDRR
;
A
#
# COMPACT_ATOMS: atom_id res chain seq x y z
N MET A 1 6.97 -13.03 -31.98
CA MET A 1 7.87 -12.45 -30.96
C MET A 1 7.67 -13.23 -29.69
N GLU A 2 8.53 -14.21 -29.40
CA GLU A 2 8.45 -15.02 -28.17
C GLU A 2 8.79 -14.13 -26.98
N THR A 3 7.84 -13.91 -26.13
CA THR A 3 8.06 -13.30 -24.82
C THR A 3 8.88 -14.27 -23.98
N LYS A 4 10.18 -14.02 -23.86
CA LYS A 4 11.07 -14.70 -22.92
C LYS A 4 10.49 -14.54 -21.51
N THR A 5 9.80 -15.55 -21.02
CA THR A 5 9.38 -15.62 -19.63
C THR A 5 10.64 -15.79 -18.79
N ILE A 6 11.13 -14.71 -18.18
CA ILE A 6 12.25 -14.78 -17.24
C ILE A 6 11.73 -15.53 -16.01
N THR A 7 12.06 -16.82 -15.92
CA THR A 7 11.79 -17.60 -14.70
C THR A 7 12.78 -17.15 -13.63
N ILE A 8 12.31 -16.31 -12.70
CA ILE A 8 13.11 -15.89 -11.53
C ILE A 8 13.31 -17.15 -10.67
N ASP A 9 14.57 -17.47 -10.34
CA ASP A 9 14.89 -18.58 -9.43
C ASP A 9 14.19 -18.40 -8.08
N SER A 10 13.73 -19.51 -7.50
CA SER A 10 12.97 -19.55 -6.24
C SER A 10 13.69 -18.87 -5.08
N LYS A 11 15.02 -18.97 -5.01
CA LYS A 11 15.85 -18.31 -3.98
C LYS A 11 15.85 -16.78 -4.17
N THR A 12 15.95 -16.33 -5.41
CA THR A 12 15.90 -14.91 -5.77
C THR A 12 14.53 -14.31 -5.47
N LEU A 13 13.46 -15.04 -5.77
CA LEU A 13 12.10 -14.60 -5.43
C LEU A 13 11.90 -14.49 -3.91
N ALA A 14 12.36 -15.50 -3.14
CA ALA A 14 12.29 -15.46 -1.67
C ALA A 14 13.08 -14.29 -1.09
N PHE A 15 14.24 -13.96 -1.66
CA PHE A 15 15.03 -12.80 -1.25
C PHE A 15 14.27 -11.47 -1.46
N TYR A 16 13.70 -11.25 -2.66
CA TYR A 16 12.90 -10.05 -2.93
C TYR A 16 11.65 -9.97 -2.06
N GLN A 17 10.96 -11.08 -1.83
CA GLN A 17 9.83 -11.15 -0.92
C GLN A 17 10.19 -10.68 0.48
N ASN A 18 11.28 -11.20 1.05
CA ASN A 18 11.74 -10.82 2.38
C ASN A 18 12.09 -9.33 2.45
N ILE A 19 12.74 -8.78 1.43
CA ILE A 19 13.02 -7.34 1.34
C ILE A 19 11.72 -6.52 1.34
N VAL A 20 10.76 -6.85 0.47
CA VAL A 20 9.50 -6.11 0.35
C VAL A 20 8.71 -6.15 1.66
N ILE A 21 8.62 -7.31 2.30
CA ILE A 21 7.91 -7.46 3.58
C ILE A 21 8.63 -6.69 4.71
N SER A 22 9.96 -6.82 4.80
CA SER A 22 10.76 -6.10 5.81
C SER A 22 10.66 -4.59 5.65
N LEU A 23 10.75 -4.08 4.42
CA LEU A 23 10.57 -2.66 4.14
C LEU A 23 9.13 -2.20 4.42
N GLY A 24 8.14 -3.08 4.24
CA GLY A 24 6.75 -2.82 4.60
C GLY A 24 6.55 -2.52 6.08
N PHE A 25 7.40 -3.06 6.95
CA PHE A 25 7.44 -2.72 8.38
C PHE A 25 8.42 -1.56 8.66
N LEU A 26 9.66 -1.67 8.19
CA LEU A 26 10.73 -0.75 8.57
C LEU A 26 10.49 0.70 8.11
N ILE A 27 9.94 0.90 6.92
CA ILE A 27 9.68 2.25 6.40
C ILE A 27 8.70 3.01 7.29
N PRO A 28 7.47 2.53 7.57
CA PRO A 28 6.56 3.26 8.45
C PRO A 28 7.04 3.32 9.91
N PHE A 29 7.88 2.37 10.34
CA PHE A 29 8.44 2.37 11.68
C PHE A 29 9.56 3.40 11.88
N LEU A 30 10.42 3.61 10.88
CA LEU A 30 11.58 4.50 10.96
C LEU A 30 11.31 5.91 10.44
N ILE A 31 10.42 6.03 9.43
CA ILE A 31 10.10 7.32 8.81
C ILE A 31 8.92 7.93 9.55
N SER A 32 9.22 8.81 10.51
CA SER A 32 8.25 9.60 11.26
C SER A 32 7.74 10.83 10.48
N GLY A 33 7.92 10.82 9.16
CA GLY A 33 7.65 11.97 8.30
C GLY A 33 6.18 12.17 7.95
N PRO A 34 5.87 13.15 7.10
CA PRO A 34 4.51 13.42 6.70
C PRO A 34 3.82 12.17 6.13
N GLN A 35 2.55 12.01 6.42
CA GLN A 35 1.72 10.90 5.90
C GLN A 35 1.89 10.70 4.38
N LEU A 36 2.07 11.78 3.62
CA LEU A 36 2.27 11.72 2.16
C LEU A 36 3.52 10.91 1.78
N LEU A 37 4.63 11.09 2.49
CA LEU A 37 5.86 10.35 2.21
C LEU A 37 5.71 8.88 2.59
N THR A 38 5.35 8.61 3.85
CA THR A 38 5.18 7.24 4.35
C THR A 38 4.14 6.48 3.54
N GLY A 39 2.98 7.11 3.26
CA GLY A 39 1.91 6.50 2.47
C GLY A 39 2.32 6.20 1.03
N THR A 40 3.10 7.08 0.39
CA THR A 40 3.64 6.86 -0.97
C THR A 40 4.55 5.62 -1.01
N LEU A 41 5.49 5.51 -0.07
CA LEU A 41 6.41 4.38 0.00
C LEU A 41 5.69 3.08 0.32
N VAL A 42 4.73 3.10 1.26
CA VAL A 42 3.90 1.93 1.57
C VAL A 42 3.10 1.48 0.35
N ASN A 43 2.43 2.39 -0.36
CA ASN A 43 1.67 2.03 -1.56
C ASN A 43 2.59 1.48 -2.67
N CYS A 44 3.80 2.03 -2.85
CA CYS A 44 4.81 1.46 -3.76
C CYS A 44 5.15 0.01 -3.39
N LEU A 45 5.36 -0.29 -2.10
CA LEU A 45 5.65 -1.65 -1.62
C LEU A 45 4.45 -2.60 -1.78
N LEU A 46 3.23 -2.14 -1.55
CA LEU A 46 2.02 -2.94 -1.79
C LEU A 46 1.88 -3.32 -3.28
N ILE A 47 2.20 -2.39 -4.19
CA ILE A 47 2.22 -2.67 -5.64
C ILE A 47 3.34 -3.65 -5.98
N ALA A 48 4.56 -3.44 -5.44
CA ALA A 48 5.69 -4.36 -5.61
C ALA A 48 5.36 -5.78 -5.09
N GLY A 49 4.58 -5.87 -4.02
CA GLY A 49 4.09 -7.13 -3.47
C GLY A 49 3.27 -7.95 -4.47
N THR A 50 2.59 -7.32 -5.43
CA THR A 50 1.85 -8.06 -6.48
C THR A 50 2.77 -8.81 -7.45
N LYS A 51 4.06 -8.46 -7.50
CA LYS A 51 5.08 -9.08 -8.37
C LYS A 51 6.04 -9.98 -7.58
N PHE A 52 6.42 -9.60 -6.36
CA PHE A 52 7.54 -10.20 -5.63
C PHE A 52 7.13 -10.95 -4.37
N VAL A 53 5.85 -10.92 -3.97
CA VAL A 53 5.38 -11.58 -2.74
C VAL A 53 4.40 -12.69 -3.09
N ASP A 54 4.60 -13.87 -2.50
CA ASP A 54 3.70 -15.02 -2.65
C ASP A 54 2.29 -14.70 -2.15
N LYS A 55 1.27 -15.28 -2.79
CA LYS A 55 -0.15 -15.08 -2.46
C LYS A 55 -0.47 -15.32 -0.98
N LYS A 56 0.22 -16.28 -0.33
CA LYS A 56 0.07 -16.62 1.09
C LYS A 56 0.52 -15.50 2.03
N ASN A 57 1.48 -14.66 1.60
CA ASN A 57 2.07 -13.60 2.40
C ASN A 57 1.49 -12.21 2.10
N HIS A 58 0.50 -12.09 1.20
CA HIS A 58 -0.17 -10.81 0.91
C HIS A 58 -0.87 -10.23 2.14
N SER A 59 -1.45 -11.07 3.01
CA SER A 59 -2.07 -10.60 4.26
C SER A 59 -1.05 -9.99 5.20
N LEU A 60 0.13 -10.60 5.32
CA LEU A 60 1.22 -10.07 6.13
C LEU A 60 1.65 -8.69 5.62
N LEU A 61 1.88 -8.55 4.31
CA LEU A 61 2.24 -7.27 3.70
C LEU A 61 1.14 -6.22 3.84
N ALA A 62 -0.14 -6.61 3.84
CA ALA A 62 -1.26 -5.69 4.04
C ALA A 62 -1.36 -5.14 5.48
N ILE A 63 -0.91 -5.92 6.47
CA ILE A 63 -1.04 -5.65 7.90
C ILE A 63 0.14 -4.85 8.44
N LEU A 64 1.37 -5.28 8.12
CA LEU A 64 2.60 -4.77 8.74
C LEU A 64 2.78 -3.25 8.68
N PRO A 65 2.50 -2.55 7.56
CA PRO A 65 2.73 -1.11 7.48
C PRO A 65 1.94 -0.31 8.50
N SER A 66 0.70 -0.68 8.75
CA SER A 66 -0.16 0.05 9.68
C SER A 66 0.20 -0.23 11.14
N ILE A 67 0.61 -1.45 11.48
CA ILE A 67 1.14 -1.77 12.81
C ILE A 67 2.41 -0.94 13.05
N ALA A 68 3.33 -0.93 12.10
CA ALA A 68 4.56 -0.15 12.21
C ALA A 68 4.31 1.35 12.37
N ALA A 69 3.33 1.90 11.62
CA ALA A 69 2.92 3.30 11.73
C ALA A 69 2.35 3.66 13.11
N VAL A 70 1.55 2.76 13.69
CA VAL A 70 1.01 2.95 15.06
C VAL A 70 2.14 2.86 16.09
N LEU A 71 3.05 1.91 15.97
CA LEU A 71 4.20 1.75 16.86
C LEU A 71 5.16 2.95 16.79
N ASN A 72 5.35 3.53 15.62
CA ASN A 72 6.11 4.78 15.47
C ASN A 72 5.45 5.95 16.22
N GLY A 73 4.13 6.05 16.21
CA GLY A 73 3.37 7.03 16.98
C GLY A 73 3.32 8.45 16.40
N LEU A 74 4.02 8.76 15.30
CA LEU A 74 4.22 10.13 14.82
C LEU A 74 3.62 10.45 13.46
N VAL A 75 3.06 9.49 12.73
CA VAL A 75 2.57 9.66 11.34
C VAL A 75 1.53 10.78 11.22
N PHE A 76 0.68 10.96 12.23
CA PHE A 76 -0.32 12.03 12.35
C PHE A 76 -0.09 12.92 13.58
N GLY A 77 1.14 12.93 14.11
CA GLY A 77 1.45 13.62 15.37
C GLY A 77 0.54 13.12 16.50
N LYS A 78 -0.02 14.03 17.29
CA LYS A 78 -0.93 13.70 18.41
C LYS A 78 -2.19 12.91 18.02
N PHE A 79 -2.54 12.88 16.74
CA PHE A 79 -3.70 12.15 16.24
C PHE A 79 -3.40 10.72 15.83
N THR A 80 -2.16 10.26 15.89
CA THR A 80 -1.77 8.89 15.49
C THR A 80 -2.53 7.82 16.28
N ILE A 81 -2.89 8.10 17.54
CA ILE A 81 -3.68 7.18 18.37
C ILE A 81 -5.02 6.78 17.71
N PHE A 82 -5.66 7.70 16.99
CA PHE A 82 -6.90 7.40 16.30
C PHE A 82 -6.73 6.41 15.14
N LEU A 83 -5.48 6.22 14.65
CA LEU A 83 -5.19 5.25 13.60
C LEU A 83 -5.54 3.81 14.04
N VAL A 84 -5.52 3.53 15.34
CA VAL A 84 -5.89 2.23 15.91
C VAL A 84 -7.30 1.83 15.50
N TYR A 85 -8.25 2.77 15.47
CA TYR A 85 -9.63 2.50 15.03
C TYR A 85 -9.73 2.11 13.56
N PHE A 86 -8.76 2.56 12.75
CA PHE A 86 -8.71 2.26 11.31
C PHE A 86 -7.98 0.95 10.99
N LEU A 87 -7.22 0.35 11.92
CA LEU A 87 -6.37 -0.81 11.63
C LEU A 87 -7.09 -1.91 10.85
N PRO A 88 -8.28 -2.41 11.27
CA PRO A 88 -8.96 -3.47 10.54
C PRO A 88 -9.30 -3.06 9.10
N PHE A 89 -9.74 -1.81 8.91
CA PHE A 89 -10.14 -1.29 7.59
C PHE A 89 -8.93 -1.01 6.71
N ILE A 90 -7.80 -0.57 7.28
CA ILE A 90 -6.53 -0.44 6.56
C ILE A 90 -6.06 -1.81 6.08
N TRP A 91 -6.14 -2.85 6.91
CA TRP A 91 -5.77 -4.21 6.51
C TRP A 91 -6.62 -4.72 5.37
N ILE A 92 -7.94 -4.58 5.49
CA ILE A 92 -8.90 -4.97 4.45
C ILE A 92 -8.62 -4.19 3.17
N SER A 93 -8.50 -2.85 3.25
CA SER A 93 -8.28 -2.01 2.07
C SER A 93 -6.94 -2.27 1.39
N ASN A 94 -5.85 -2.50 2.14
CA ASN A 94 -4.56 -2.88 1.60
C ASN A 94 -4.61 -4.26 0.92
N PHE A 95 -5.29 -5.22 1.55
CA PHE A 95 -5.47 -6.56 0.98
C PHE A 95 -6.30 -6.51 -0.31
N VAL A 96 -7.42 -5.77 -0.28
CA VAL A 96 -8.26 -5.52 -1.48
C VAL A 96 -7.44 -4.82 -2.56
N PHE A 97 -6.60 -3.84 -2.21
CA PHE A 97 -5.72 -3.16 -3.14
C PHE A 97 -4.78 -4.12 -3.89
N ILE A 98 -4.08 -4.99 -3.15
CA ILE A 98 -3.20 -6.02 -3.74
C ILE A 98 -4.01 -6.96 -4.65
N LYS A 99 -5.14 -7.47 -4.16
CA LYS A 99 -5.96 -8.44 -4.92
C LYS A 99 -6.61 -7.84 -6.15
N SER A 100 -7.10 -6.60 -6.06
CA SER A 100 -7.70 -5.90 -7.20
C SER A 100 -6.66 -5.63 -8.30
N ILE A 101 -5.42 -5.24 -7.97
CA ILE A 101 -4.36 -5.08 -8.97
C ILE A 101 -4.11 -6.42 -9.67
N ILE A 102 -3.96 -7.52 -8.92
CA ILE A 102 -3.71 -8.85 -9.48
C ILE A 102 -4.85 -9.28 -10.42
N TYR A 103 -6.08 -9.05 -10.05
CA TYR A 103 -7.25 -9.39 -10.86
C TYR A 103 -7.38 -8.51 -12.11
N LEU A 104 -7.21 -7.19 -11.94
CA LEU A 104 -7.41 -6.23 -13.02
C LEU A 104 -6.30 -6.29 -14.07
N LYS A 105 -5.05 -6.59 -13.69
CA LYS A 105 -3.93 -6.69 -14.65
C LYS A 105 -4.09 -7.82 -15.68
N GLU A 106 -4.99 -8.76 -15.44
CA GLU A 106 -5.33 -9.81 -16.43
C GLU A 106 -6.23 -9.25 -17.55
N LYS A 107 -6.92 -8.13 -17.31
CA LYS A 107 -7.88 -7.52 -18.24
C LYS A 107 -7.43 -6.16 -18.78
N PHE A 108 -6.61 -5.45 -18.03
CA PHE A 108 -6.21 -4.07 -18.31
C PHE A 108 -4.69 -3.89 -18.17
N PRO A 109 -4.12 -2.85 -18.81
CA PRO A 109 -2.74 -2.45 -18.57
C PRO A 109 -2.49 -2.22 -17.07
N LEU A 110 -1.29 -2.56 -16.61
CA LEU A 110 -0.94 -2.47 -15.18
C LEU A 110 -1.15 -1.07 -14.59
N THR A 111 -0.88 -0.02 -15.37
CA THR A 111 -1.12 1.37 -14.95
C THR A 111 -2.59 1.64 -14.62
N LEU A 112 -3.50 1.22 -15.50
CA LEU A 112 -4.94 1.36 -15.28
C LEU A 112 -5.40 0.49 -14.10
N SER A 113 -4.88 -0.73 -14.00
CA SER A 113 -5.19 -1.65 -12.89
C SER A 113 -4.81 -1.05 -11.54
N VAL A 114 -3.61 -0.45 -11.43
CA VAL A 114 -3.15 0.25 -10.23
C VAL A 114 -4.06 1.45 -9.93
N THR A 115 -4.35 2.29 -10.92
CA THR A 115 -5.20 3.48 -10.74
C THR A 115 -6.59 3.12 -10.22
N LEU A 116 -7.27 2.16 -10.85
CA LEU A 116 -8.59 1.70 -10.41
C LEU A 116 -8.55 1.12 -8.99
N SER A 117 -7.49 0.37 -8.67
CA SER A 117 -7.31 -0.19 -7.33
C SER A 117 -7.04 0.87 -6.27
N VAL A 118 -6.34 1.96 -6.62
CA VAL A 118 -6.15 3.12 -5.73
C VAL A 118 -7.49 3.74 -5.36
N PHE A 119 -8.37 3.98 -6.35
CA PHE A 119 -9.70 4.52 -6.08
C PHE A 119 -10.53 3.59 -5.19
N LEU A 120 -10.51 2.28 -5.45
CA LEU A 120 -11.23 1.30 -4.65
C LEU A 120 -10.75 1.30 -3.19
N LYS A 121 -9.43 1.27 -2.97
CA LYS A 121 -8.84 1.36 -1.63
C LYS A 121 -9.23 2.65 -0.93
N SER A 122 -9.07 3.79 -1.61
CA SER A 122 -9.37 5.11 -1.05
C SER A 122 -10.85 5.25 -0.71
N PHE A 123 -11.74 4.70 -1.52
CA PHE A 123 -13.18 4.69 -1.25
C PHE A 123 -13.51 3.94 0.05
N ILE A 124 -12.93 2.75 0.25
CA ILE A 124 -13.14 1.97 1.49
C ILE A 124 -12.71 2.78 2.72
N LEU A 125 -11.52 3.37 2.68
CA LEU A 125 -10.97 4.13 3.81
C LEU A 125 -11.72 5.44 4.05
N PHE A 126 -12.09 6.15 2.98
CA PHE A 126 -12.88 7.38 3.09
C PHE A 126 -14.26 7.11 3.69
N LEU A 127 -14.95 6.06 3.22
CA LEU A 127 -16.26 5.68 3.75
C LEU A 127 -16.16 5.36 5.25
N THR A 128 -15.14 4.62 5.66
CA THR A 128 -14.86 4.33 7.07
C THR A 128 -14.64 5.63 7.87
N ALA A 129 -13.81 6.53 7.34
CA ALA A 129 -13.55 7.81 7.99
C ALA A 129 -14.80 8.67 8.12
N LEU A 130 -15.65 8.70 7.09
CA LEU A 130 -16.92 9.42 7.10
C LEU A 130 -17.89 8.88 8.18
N ILE A 131 -17.98 7.56 8.30
CA ILE A 131 -18.79 6.92 9.34
C ILE A 131 -18.24 7.31 10.74
N TYR A 132 -16.93 7.13 10.96
CA TYR A 132 -16.32 7.46 12.24
C TYR A 132 -16.41 8.94 12.60
N PHE A 133 -16.28 9.84 11.62
CA PHE A 133 -16.45 11.28 11.83
C PHE A 133 -17.89 11.61 12.22
N LYS A 134 -18.90 11.03 11.54
CA LYS A 134 -20.33 11.24 11.89
C LYS A 134 -20.66 10.80 13.31
N PHE A 135 -20.00 9.75 13.82
CA PHE A 135 -20.14 9.32 15.20
C PHE A 135 -19.21 10.04 16.18
N SER A 136 -18.50 11.09 15.74
CA SER A 136 -17.55 11.87 16.55
C SER A 136 -16.42 11.02 17.17
N LEU A 137 -16.09 9.88 16.54
CA LEU A 137 -15.01 8.99 17.00
C LEU A 137 -13.63 9.46 16.59
N VAL A 138 -13.55 10.24 15.51
CA VAL A 138 -12.26 10.73 14.96
C VAL A 138 -12.37 12.18 14.51
N PRO A 139 -11.26 12.96 14.56
CA PRO A 139 -11.21 14.33 14.05
C PRO A 139 -11.39 14.40 12.52
N GLU A 140 -11.87 15.54 12.03
CA GLU A 140 -12.12 15.83 10.61
C GLU A 140 -10.90 15.58 9.70
N ILE A 141 -9.69 15.77 10.20
CA ILE A 141 -8.44 15.53 9.47
C ILE A 141 -8.39 14.14 8.83
N PHE A 142 -9.08 13.15 9.42
CA PHE A 142 -9.13 11.78 8.88
C PHE A 142 -9.95 11.66 7.60
N LEU A 143 -10.87 12.58 7.30
CA LEU A 143 -11.57 12.61 6.01
C LEU A 143 -10.58 12.88 4.87
N THR A 144 -9.68 13.84 5.05
CA THR A 144 -8.60 14.13 4.09
C THR A 144 -7.56 13.03 4.06
N ALA A 145 -7.15 12.55 5.23
CA ALA A 145 -6.10 11.55 5.40
C ALA A 145 -6.48 10.18 4.79
N MET A 146 -7.73 9.77 4.92
CA MET A 146 -8.25 8.49 4.42
C MET A 146 -8.94 8.62 3.05
N GLY A 147 -9.14 9.84 2.56
CA GLY A 147 -9.67 10.14 1.24
C GLY A 147 -8.58 10.57 0.26
N VAL A 148 -8.45 11.91 0.11
CA VAL A 148 -7.58 12.53 -0.91
C VAL A 148 -6.12 12.07 -0.78
N PHE A 149 -5.58 12.00 0.45
CA PHE A 149 -4.19 11.58 0.64
C PHE A 149 -3.96 10.12 0.23
N GLN A 150 -4.94 9.24 0.36
CA GLN A 150 -4.82 7.86 -0.12
C GLN A 150 -4.75 7.80 -1.65
N ILE A 151 -5.52 8.64 -2.34
CA ILE A 151 -5.46 8.74 -3.81
C ILE A 151 -4.08 9.25 -4.24
N VAL A 152 -3.64 10.37 -3.67
CA VAL A 152 -2.34 10.99 -4.01
C VAL A 152 -1.20 10.02 -3.75
N THR A 153 -1.13 9.43 -2.56
CA THR A 153 -0.05 8.50 -2.18
C THR A 153 -0.10 7.20 -2.98
N GLY A 154 -1.30 6.74 -3.34
CA GLY A 154 -1.47 5.56 -4.19
C GLY A 154 -0.95 5.78 -5.61
N ILE A 155 -1.29 6.92 -6.22
CA ILE A 155 -0.80 7.30 -7.56
C ILE A 155 0.72 7.52 -7.53
N MET A 156 1.25 8.27 -6.56
CA MET A 156 2.69 8.52 -6.44
C MET A 156 3.47 7.22 -6.19
N GLY A 157 2.94 6.32 -5.34
CA GLY A 157 3.51 4.99 -5.14
C GLY A 157 3.56 4.17 -6.44
N GLY A 158 2.51 4.27 -7.27
CA GLY A 158 2.48 3.68 -8.60
C GLY A 158 3.56 4.24 -9.51
N ILE A 159 3.72 5.57 -9.56
CA ILE A 159 4.77 6.25 -10.38
C ILE A 159 6.15 5.76 -9.98
N ILE A 160 6.45 5.72 -8.67
CA ILE A 160 7.75 5.23 -8.16
C ILE A 160 7.95 3.77 -8.56
N PHE A 161 6.94 2.91 -8.36
CA PHE A 161 7.02 1.50 -8.73
C PHE A 161 7.30 1.32 -10.23
N PHE A 162 6.59 2.03 -11.10
CA PHE A 162 6.80 1.95 -12.55
C PHE A 162 8.19 2.43 -12.98
N GLY A 163 8.71 3.49 -12.33
CA GLY A 163 10.07 3.95 -12.54
C GLY A 163 11.11 2.88 -12.21
N ILE A 164 11.00 2.26 -11.03
CA ILE A 164 11.91 1.19 -10.58
C ILE A 164 11.76 -0.04 -11.49
N ASN A 165 10.54 -0.45 -11.80
CA ASN A 165 10.28 -1.63 -12.62
C ASN A 165 10.85 -1.48 -14.03
N LYS A 166 10.78 -0.28 -14.63
CA LYS A 166 11.37 -0.01 -15.95
C LYS A 166 12.90 -0.14 -15.96
N ILE A 167 13.55 0.22 -14.84
CA ILE A 167 15.01 0.05 -14.70
C ILE A 167 15.35 -1.44 -14.54
N TYR A 168 14.56 -2.16 -13.78
CA TYR A 168 14.72 -3.59 -13.54
C TYR A 168 14.54 -4.42 -14.82
N ASP A 169 13.50 -4.14 -15.62
CA ASP A 169 13.17 -4.89 -16.85
C ASP A 169 14.14 -4.59 -18.02
N ARG A 170 15.03 -3.58 -17.88
CA ARG A 170 16.08 -3.25 -18.86
C ARG A 170 17.40 -4.01 -18.65
N ARG A 171 17.54 -4.72 -17.54
CA ARG A 171 18.72 -5.53 -17.20
C ARG A 171 18.46 -7.00 -17.49
#